data_feae763047cda534b0f428335a0a5459
#
_entry.id   feae763047cda534b0f428335a0a5459
#
_cell.length_a   1.000
_cell.length_b   1.000
_cell.length_c   1.000
_cell.angle_alpha   90.00
_cell.angle_beta   90.00
_cell.angle_gamma   90.00
#
_symmetry.space_group_name_H-M   'P 1'
#
loop_
_entity.id
_entity.type
_entity.pdbx_description
1 polymer ?
#
loop_
_entity_poly.entity_id
_entity_poly.type
_entity_poly.pdbx_seq_one_letter_code
_entity_poly.pdbx_strand_id
1 'polypeptide(L)'
;MNDPVMTDMRSEYSKSLIQVGHDNPNVVVLGADTTDSLKTSGFGKQFPDRFFNVGIAEANLVTMSAGLAVSGKVSFASTYAIFLTGRAVDQIRNNIAYPSPPGKKGLNVKLVTSHGGLSVGPDGGSHQQIEDIAIMRVIPNFRVFIPADTIAVSKLTHLMASEYGPFYMRMARSKTPVVHSESQEFKIGKGITVRDGSDCTIAACGITVRMALEAAEMLQQDGISCRVLDIFSIKPIDNEILEKAARETGCIVTTEEHNIFGGMGSAVAESVSESYPVPIKRIGAQDMFGESARDAEIPLLLEKHGITSFNMAKQAKELRSKKIWKFFLILLI
;
A
#
# COMPACT_ATOMS: atom_id res chain seq x y z
N MET A 1 -25.57 -1.08 13.16
CA MET A 1 -24.79 -1.74 12.08
C MET A 1 -23.99 -2.84 12.76
N ASN A 2 -23.94 -4.05 12.19
CA ASN A 2 -23.08 -5.11 12.74
C ASN A 2 -21.62 -4.68 12.63
N ASP A 3 -20.80 -4.98 13.64
CA ASP A 3 -19.38 -4.72 13.59
C ASP A 3 -18.76 -5.40 12.35
N PRO A 4 -17.90 -4.71 11.61
CA PRO A 4 -17.30 -5.28 10.40
C PRO A 4 -16.43 -6.50 10.76
N VAL A 5 -16.51 -7.54 9.94
CA VAL A 5 -15.67 -8.74 10.10
C VAL A 5 -14.21 -8.36 9.88
N MET A 6 -13.39 -8.50 10.93
CA MET A 6 -11.96 -8.20 10.90
C MET A 6 -11.17 -9.38 10.35
N THR A 7 -10.38 -9.15 9.31
CA THR A 7 -9.63 -10.16 8.56
C THR A 7 -8.12 -9.94 8.63
N ASP A 8 -7.32 -11.00 8.49
CA ASP A 8 -5.85 -10.96 8.54
C ASP A 8 -5.27 -11.09 7.13
N MET A 9 -4.68 -10.01 6.62
CA MET A 9 -4.06 -9.96 5.29
C MET A 9 -2.95 -11.01 5.11
N ARG A 10 -2.17 -11.31 6.14
CA ARG A 10 -1.08 -12.30 6.07
C ARG A 10 -1.61 -13.73 5.91
N SER A 11 -2.72 -14.03 6.57
CA SER A 11 -3.39 -15.32 6.43
C SER A 11 -3.95 -15.49 5.02
N GLU A 12 -4.51 -14.42 4.42
CA GLU A 12 -5.00 -14.46 3.05
C GLU A 12 -3.85 -14.54 2.03
N TYR A 13 -2.76 -13.81 2.27
CA TYR A 13 -1.54 -13.94 1.46
C TYR A 13 -1.03 -15.39 1.43
N SER A 14 -0.98 -16.05 2.59
CA SER A 14 -0.57 -17.47 2.68
C SER A 14 -1.45 -18.39 1.84
N LYS A 15 -2.78 -18.24 1.91
CA LYS A 15 -3.73 -19.04 1.11
C LYS A 15 -3.54 -18.79 -0.38
N SER A 16 -3.48 -17.54 -0.80
CA SER A 16 -3.28 -17.15 -2.18
C SER A 16 -1.94 -17.65 -2.73
N LEU A 17 -0.88 -17.58 -1.90
CA LEU A 17 0.45 -18.05 -2.27
C LEU A 17 0.48 -19.58 -2.48
N ILE A 18 -0.22 -20.35 -1.65
CA ILE A 18 -0.38 -21.80 -1.81
C ILE A 18 -1.13 -22.09 -3.13
N GLN A 19 -2.21 -21.37 -3.42
CA GLN A 19 -2.96 -21.55 -4.67
C GLN A 19 -2.08 -21.24 -5.88
N VAL A 20 -1.37 -20.13 -5.87
CA VAL A 20 -0.39 -19.77 -6.92
C VAL A 20 0.70 -20.86 -7.08
N GLY A 21 1.12 -21.48 -5.97
CA GLY A 21 2.07 -22.59 -5.98
C GLY A 21 1.53 -23.86 -6.64
N HIS A 22 0.23 -24.14 -6.53
CA HIS A 22 -0.44 -25.22 -7.26
C HIS A 22 -0.54 -24.91 -8.76
N ASP A 23 -0.90 -23.67 -9.09
CA ASP A 23 -1.15 -23.25 -10.48
C ASP A 23 0.15 -23.11 -11.29
N ASN A 24 1.28 -22.81 -10.61
CA ASN A 24 2.57 -22.59 -11.28
C ASN A 24 3.74 -23.27 -10.54
N PRO A 25 4.30 -24.37 -11.09
CA PRO A 25 5.42 -25.09 -10.48
C PRO A 25 6.74 -24.32 -10.45
N ASN A 26 6.84 -23.20 -11.17
CA ASN A 26 8.01 -22.32 -11.13
C ASN A 26 7.98 -21.30 -9.99
N VAL A 27 6.88 -21.22 -9.24
CA VAL A 27 6.82 -20.37 -8.06
C VAL A 27 7.66 -20.95 -6.94
N VAL A 28 8.55 -20.14 -6.40
CA VAL A 28 9.38 -20.42 -5.22
C VAL A 28 9.17 -19.33 -4.19
N VAL A 29 9.25 -19.68 -2.91
CA VAL A 29 9.03 -18.77 -1.78
C VAL A 29 10.24 -18.75 -0.88
N LEU A 30 10.67 -17.55 -0.50
CA LEU A 30 11.79 -17.34 0.41
C LEU A 30 11.36 -16.50 1.61
N GLY A 31 11.93 -16.78 2.77
CA GLY A 31 11.75 -16.01 4.00
C GLY A 31 13.08 -15.76 4.73
N ALA A 32 13.08 -14.78 5.63
CA ALA A 32 14.22 -14.41 6.46
C ALA A 32 13.85 -14.53 7.94
N ASP A 33 13.58 -15.76 8.40
CA ASP A 33 13.23 -16.13 9.79
C ASP A 33 11.96 -15.45 10.36
N THR A 34 11.13 -14.88 9.49
CA THR A 34 9.83 -14.27 9.81
C THR A 34 8.66 -15.08 9.23
N THR A 35 8.92 -16.33 8.82
CA THR A 35 8.02 -17.15 8.01
C THR A 35 6.70 -17.48 8.70
N ASP A 36 6.71 -17.70 10.01
CA ASP A 36 5.50 -17.95 10.80
C ASP A 36 4.67 -16.68 11.01
N SER A 37 5.31 -15.54 11.18
CA SER A 37 4.61 -14.26 11.30
C SER A 37 3.94 -13.84 10.00
N LEU A 38 4.62 -14.03 8.87
CA LEU A 38 4.05 -13.77 7.54
C LEU A 38 3.17 -14.93 7.02
N LYS A 39 3.06 -16.04 7.78
CA LYS A 39 2.29 -17.25 7.41
C LYS A 39 2.82 -17.99 6.18
N THR A 40 4.01 -17.67 5.68
CA THR A 40 4.61 -18.31 4.51
C THR A 40 5.07 -19.74 4.78
N SER A 41 5.25 -20.12 6.05
CA SER A 41 5.48 -21.51 6.46
C SER A 41 4.38 -22.48 5.98
N GLY A 42 3.15 -21.98 5.72
CA GLY A 42 2.06 -22.72 5.10
C GLY A 42 2.43 -23.22 3.69
N PHE A 43 3.07 -22.38 2.87
CA PHE A 43 3.59 -22.76 1.57
C PHE A 43 4.70 -23.83 1.70
N GLY A 44 5.63 -23.65 2.64
CA GLY A 44 6.72 -24.61 2.88
C GLY A 44 6.23 -26.01 3.26
N LYS A 45 5.11 -26.11 3.99
CA LYS A 45 4.49 -27.41 4.33
C LYS A 45 3.90 -28.12 3.09
N GLN A 46 3.39 -27.37 2.12
CA GLN A 46 2.83 -27.93 0.87
C GLN A 46 3.91 -28.20 -0.17
N PHE A 47 4.94 -27.35 -0.24
CA PHE A 47 5.97 -27.38 -1.28
C PHE A 47 7.38 -27.26 -0.67
N PRO A 48 7.88 -28.27 0.08
CA PRO A 48 9.14 -28.17 0.81
C PRO A 48 10.35 -27.91 -0.10
N ASP A 49 10.36 -28.44 -1.32
CA ASP A 49 11.46 -28.26 -2.29
C ASP A 49 11.44 -26.88 -2.99
N ARG A 50 10.43 -26.06 -2.72
CA ARG A 50 10.24 -24.72 -3.29
C ARG A 50 10.18 -23.63 -2.24
N PHE A 51 10.54 -23.95 -0.99
CA PHE A 51 10.54 -23.04 0.13
C PHE A 51 11.92 -22.96 0.76
N PHE A 52 12.42 -21.73 0.95
CA PHE A 52 13.76 -21.48 1.47
C PHE A 52 13.70 -20.45 2.60
N ASN A 53 14.17 -20.83 3.79
CA ASN A 53 14.39 -19.89 4.88
C ASN A 53 15.91 -19.60 4.95
N VAL A 54 16.29 -18.35 4.68
CA VAL A 54 17.71 -17.93 4.62
C VAL A 54 18.27 -17.49 5.98
N GLY A 55 17.45 -17.57 7.04
CA GLY A 55 17.79 -17.00 8.35
C GLY A 55 17.62 -15.47 8.36
N ILE A 56 18.08 -14.81 9.43
CA ILE A 56 18.00 -13.35 9.59
C ILE A 56 19.06 -12.69 8.67
N ALA A 57 18.78 -12.69 7.36
CA ALA A 57 19.75 -12.24 6.33
C ALA A 57 19.01 -11.65 5.12
N GLU A 58 18.41 -10.47 5.24
CA GLU A 58 17.55 -9.86 4.23
C GLU A 58 18.29 -9.55 2.92
N ALA A 59 19.55 -9.14 2.99
CA ALA A 59 20.37 -8.95 1.79
C ALA A 59 20.56 -10.27 1.02
N ASN A 60 20.79 -11.39 1.73
CA ASN A 60 20.88 -12.72 1.14
C ASN A 60 19.50 -13.18 0.58
N LEU A 61 18.41 -12.91 1.30
CA LEU A 61 17.04 -13.16 0.83
C LEU A 61 16.81 -12.56 -0.57
N VAL A 62 17.17 -11.28 -0.73
CA VAL A 62 17.00 -10.55 -2.00
C VAL A 62 17.93 -11.09 -3.08
N THR A 63 19.20 -11.33 -2.76
CA THR A 63 20.19 -11.84 -3.73
C THR A 63 19.84 -13.26 -4.20
N MET A 64 19.45 -14.14 -3.30
CA MET A 64 19.02 -15.50 -3.64
C MET A 64 17.76 -15.49 -4.50
N SER A 65 16.79 -14.60 -4.17
CA SER A 65 15.57 -14.42 -4.96
C SER A 65 15.87 -13.97 -6.39
N ALA A 66 16.86 -13.07 -6.55
CA ALA A 66 17.31 -12.63 -7.87
C ALA A 66 17.97 -13.78 -8.65
N GLY A 67 18.81 -14.59 -8.03
CA GLY A 67 19.43 -15.77 -8.65
C GLY A 67 18.39 -16.79 -9.12
N LEU A 68 17.38 -17.08 -8.31
CA LEU A 68 16.27 -17.95 -8.68
C LEU A 68 15.43 -17.37 -9.84
N ALA A 69 15.22 -16.07 -9.87
CA ALA A 69 14.53 -15.41 -10.97
C ALA A 69 15.33 -15.48 -12.29
N VAL A 70 16.66 -15.35 -12.24
CA VAL A 70 17.54 -15.54 -13.42
C VAL A 70 17.45 -16.97 -13.94
N SER A 71 17.29 -17.97 -13.06
CA SER A 71 17.08 -19.39 -13.46
C SER A 71 15.63 -19.70 -13.90
N GLY A 72 14.80 -18.69 -14.14
CA GLY A 72 13.44 -18.83 -14.69
C GLY A 72 12.35 -19.03 -13.65
N LYS A 73 12.62 -18.88 -12.36
CA LYS A 73 11.61 -18.99 -11.31
C LYS A 73 10.83 -17.66 -11.13
N VAL A 74 9.62 -17.79 -10.61
CA VAL A 74 8.82 -16.69 -10.08
C VAL A 74 9.08 -16.63 -8.58
N SER A 75 9.94 -15.71 -8.15
CA SER A 75 10.45 -15.72 -6.78
C SER A 75 9.64 -14.77 -5.89
N PHE A 76 8.97 -15.31 -4.87
CA PHE A 76 8.32 -14.53 -3.80
C PHE A 76 9.24 -14.48 -2.58
N ALA A 77 9.72 -13.31 -2.22
CA ALA A 77 10.55 -13.06 -1.05
C ALA A 77 9.78 -12.27 0.00
N SER A 78 9.67 -12.81 1.21
CA SER A 78 8.80 -12.26 2.25
C SER A 78 9.53 -12.08 3.58
N THR A 79 9.46 -10.85 4.12
CA THR A 79 9.90 -10.48 5.48
C THR A 79 9.19 -9.21 5.92
N TYR A 80 9.56 -8.61 7.06
CA TYR A 80 9.00 -7.33 7.49
C TYR A 80 9.48 -6.18 6.61
N ALA A 81 8.60 -5.19 6.39
CA ALA A 81 8.88 -4.06 5.52
C ALA A 81 10.16 -3.30 5.91
N ILE A 82 10.31 -3.00 7.21
CA ILE A 82 11.48 -2.29 7.73
C ILE A 82 12.80 -3.08 7.51
N PHE A 83 12.77 -4.39 7.70
CA PHE A 83 13.97 -5.20 7.53
C PHE A 83 14.35 -5.32 6.07
N LEU A 84 13.37 -5.50 5.18
CA LEU A 84 13.64 -5.58 3.75
C LEU A 84 14.19 -4.26 3.20
N THR A 85 13.47 -3.17 3.40
CA THR A 85 13.82 -1.86 2.82
C THR A 85 14.90 -1.13 3.60
N GLY A 86 15.10 -1.44 4.88
CA GLY A 86 16.18 -0.88 5.69
C GLY A 86 17.53 -1.59 5.52
N ARG A 87 17.54 -2.90 5.20
CA ARG A 87 18.78 -3.72 5.20
C ARG A 87 19.21 -4.22 3.84
N ALA A 88 18.34 -4.20 2.81
CA ALA A 88 18.58 -4.80 1.51
C ALA A 88 18.34 -3.87 0.31
N VAL A 89 18.29 -2.56 0.51
CA VAL A 89 18.03 -1.57 -0.57
C VAL A 89 19.03 -1.68 -1.70
N ASP A 90 20.32 -1.88 -1.39
CA ASP A 90 21.34 -2.05 -2.40
C ASP A 90 21.06 -3.28 -3.28
N GLN A 91 20.77 -4.42 -2.66
CA GLN A 91 20.46 -5.66 -3.37
C GLN A 91 19.15 -5.55 -4.15
N ILE A 92 18.12 -4.90 -3.61
CA ILE A 92 16.86 -4.62 -4.32
C ILE A 92 17.16 -3.82 -5.60
N ARG A 93 17.96 -2.76 -5.49
CA ARG A 93 18.33 -1.90 -6.61
C ARG A 93 19.20 -2.62 -7.63
N ASN A 94 20.29 -3.23 -7.17
CA ASN A 94 21.35 -3.71 -8.06
C ASN A 94 21.15 -5.15 -8.52
N ASN A 95 20.48 -6.01 -7.74
CA ASN A 95 20.29 -7.41 -8.10
C ASN A 95 18.92 -7.69 -8.71
N ILE A 96 17.88 -6.86 -8.43
CA ILE A 96 16.51 -7.08 -8.95
C ILE A 96 16.13 -6.03 -9.99
N ALA A 97 16.24 -4.74 -9.66
CA ALA A 97 15.73 -3.67 -10.50
C ALA A 97 16.62 -3.37 -11.71
N TYR A 98 17.92 -3.30 -11.50
CA TYR A 98 18.91 -2.92 -12.52
C TYR A 98 19.08 -3.97 -13.61
N PRO A 99 19.24 -5.29 -13.32
CA PRO A 99 19.34 -6.31 -14.35
C PRO A 99 18.05 -6.41 -15.15
N SER A 100 18.16 -6.22 -16.46
CA SER A 100 17.02 -6.25 -17.38
C SER A 100 17.31 -7.20 -18.53
N PRO A 101 16.82 -8.44 -18.49
CA PRO A 101 16.94 -9.38 -19.62
C PRO A 101 16.32 -8.78 -20.89
N PRO A 102 16.75 -9.22 -22.10
CA PRO A 102 16.23 -8.68 -23.37
C PRO A 102 14.69 -8.62 -23.42
N GLY A 103 14.12 -7.45 -23.70
CA GLY A 103 12.69 -7.20 -23.74
C GLY A 103 11.97 -7.20 -22.39
N LYS A 104 12.69 -7.23 -21.27
CA LYS A 104 12.14 -7.21 -19.90
C LYS A 104 12.69 -6.00 -19.12
N LYS A 105 11.99 -5.65 -18.03
CA LYS A 105 12.42 -4.60 -17.09
C LYS A 105 12.53 -5.20 -15.69
N GLY A 106 13.76 -5.26 -15.14
CA GLY A 106 14.05 -5.93 -13.87
C GLY A 106 13.86 -7.45 -13.92
N LEU A 107 14.10 -8.12 -12.79
CA LEU A 107 13.94 -9.55 -12.63
C LEU A 107 12.54 -9.92 -12.10
N ASN A 108 12.14 -11.18 -12.29
CA ASN A 108 10.82 -11.67 -11.90
C ASN A 108 10.73 -12.00 -10.40
N VAL A 109 10.91 -10.98 -9.56
CA VAL A 109 10.90 -11.10 -8.09
C VAL A 109 9.73 -10.32 -7.50
N LYS A 110 9.03 -10.95 -6.55
CA LYS A 110 7.89 -10.40 -5.81
C LYS A 110 8.31 -10.21 -4.36
N LEU A 111 8.61 -8.98 -3.98
CA LEU A 111 8.92 -8.60 -2.61
C LEU A 111 7.60 -8.34 -1.89
N VAL A 112 7.23 -9.22 -0.98
CA VAL A 112 5.96 -9.10 -0.24
C VAL A 112 6.24 -8.96 1.24
N THR A 113 5.80 -7.85 1.81
CA THR A 113 6.10 -7.50 3.20
C THR A 113 4.85 -7.34 4.04
N SER A 114 5.03 -7.48 5.35
CA SER A 114 4.06 -7.05 6.35
C SER A 114 4.71 -6.09 7.35
N HIS A 115 3.96 -5.64 8.34
CA HIS A 115 4.44 -4.68 9.34
C HIS A 115 4.82 -3.32 8.73
N GLY A 116 4.14 -2.92 7.64
CA GLY A 116 4.24 -1.57 7.11
C GLY A 116 3.34 -0.61 7.85
N GLY A 117 3.79 0.63 8.02
CA GLY A 117 3.05 1.68 8.71
C GLY A 117 3.24 1.69 10.22
N LEU A 118 2.36 2.40 10.91
CA LEU A 118 2.37 2.60 12.37
C LEU A 118 1.58 1.51 13.12
N SER A 119 0.64 0.81 12.46
CA SER A 119 -0.26 -0.18 13.06
C SER A 119 0.40 -1.53 13.36
N VAL A 120 1.68 -1.51 13.73
CA VAL A 120 2.46 -2.71 14.06
C VAL A 120 2.19 -3.22 15.47
N GLY A 121 1.90 -2.31 16.41
CA GLY A 121 1.56 -2.66 17.78
C GLY A 121 2.78 -2.78 18.69
N PRO A 122 2.91 -3.90 19.48
CA PRO A 122 3.90 -4.00 20.56
C PRO A 122 5.37 -3.88 20.11
N ASP A 123 5.69 -4.29 18.88
CA ASP A 123 7.06 -4.27 18.38
C ASP A 123 7.64 -2.83 18.25
N GLY A 124 6.77 -1.83 18.15
CA GLY A 124 7.12 -0.41 18.23
C GLY A 124 7.90 0.14 17.04
N GLY A 125 8.50 1.33 17.23
CA GLY A 125 9.13 2.13 16.17
C GLY A 125 10.23 1.41 15.39
N SER A 126 10.95 0.46 16.00
CA SER A 126 11.98 -0.33 15.30
C SER A 126 11.41 -1.33 14.27
N HIS A 127 10.09 -1.56 14.29
CA HIS A 127 9.38 -2.45 13.37
C HIS A 127 8.33 -1.73 12.52
N GLN A 128 8.04 -0.48 12.84
CA GLN A 128 7.09 0.37 12.12
C GLN A 128 7.76 1.00 10.90
N GLN A 129 7.46 0.47 9.72
CA GLN A 129 8.05 1.01 8.49
C GLN A 129 7.18 2.12 7.90
N ILE A 130 7.70 3.35 7.92
CA ILE A 130 7.03 4.57 7.42
C ILE A 130 7.77 5.25 6.27
N GLU A 131 8.81 4.64 5.69
CA GLU A 131 9.65 5.17 4.60
C GLU A 131 9.67 4.28 3.36
N ASP A 132 9.15 3.06 3.43
CA ASP A 132 9.28 2.03 2.39
C ASP A 132 8.63 2.42 1.06
N ILE A 133 7.47 3.08 1.09
CA ILE A 133 6.81 3.54 -0.15
C ILE A 133 7.72 4.53 -0.88
N ALA A 134 8.32 5.49 -0.17
CA ALA A 134 9.26 6.43 -0.75
C ALA A 134 10.46 5.74 -1.37
N ILE A 135 11.08 4.80 -0.64
CA ILE A 135 12.24 4.03 -1.09
C ILE A 135 11.88 3.21 -2.35
N MET A 136 10.78 2.48 -2.33
CA MET A 136 10.42 1.59 -3.42
C MET A 136 9.90 2.35 -4.66
N ARG A 137 9.28 3.51 -4.46
CA ARG A 137 8.84 4.36 -5.58
C ARG A 137 9.99 4.89 -6.43
N VAL A 138 11.11 5.30 -5.81
CA VAL A 138 12.23 5.89 -6.56
C VAL A 138 13.05 4.84 -7.32
N ILE A 139 12.99 3.55 -6.94
CA ILE A 139 13.74 2.49 -7.64
C ILE A 139 13.09 2.20 -9.00
N PRO A 140 13.81 2.33 -10.12
CA PRO A 140 13.27 2.04 -11.46
C PRO A 140 12.74 0.61 -11.56
N ASN A 141 11.81 0.38 -12.50
CA ASN A 141 11.23 -0.91 -12.87
C ASN A 141 10.29 -1.54 -11.83
N PHE A 142 10.33 -1.19 -10.55
CA PHE A 142 9.42 -1.72 -9.53
C PHE A 142 7.98 -1.22 -9.73
N ARG A 143 7.04 -2.12 -9.47
CA ARG A 143 5.62 -1.81 -9.25
C ARG A 143 5.36 -1.89 -7.74
N VAL A 144 4.59 -0.94 -7.20
CA VAL A 144 4.39 -0.79 -5.74
C VAL A 144 2.91 -0.84 -5.41
N PHE A 145 2.50 -1.80 -4.57
CA PHE A 145 1.11 -2.05 -4.18
C PHE A 145 0.92 -2.00 -2.67
N ILE A 146 -0.15 -1.34 -2.24
CA ILE A 146 -0.56 -1.21 -0.84
C ILE A 146 -2.03 -1.62 -0.71
N PRO A 147 -2.33 -2.93 -0.53
CA PRO A 147 -3.70 -3.42 -0.45
C PRO A 147 -4.43 -2.91 0.79
N ALA A 148 -5.73 -2.62 0.63
CA ALA A 148 -6.59 -2.14 1.71
C ALA A 148 -7.17 -3.27 2.57
N ASP A 149 -7.37 -4.47 2.02
CA ASP A 149 -8.01 -5.61 2.66
C ASP A 149 -7.56 -6.96 2.11
N THR A 150 -8.18 -8.03 2.58
CA THR A 150 -7.87 -9.41 2.16
C THR A 150 -8.27 -9.70 0.72
N ILE A 151 -9.33 -9.10 0.19
CA ILE A 151 -9.72 -9.23 -1.22
C ILE A 151 -8.62 -8.66 -2.12
N ALA A 152 -8.15 -7.45 -1.80
CA ALA A 152 -7.03 -6.83 -2.51
C ALA A 152 -5.76 -7.70 -2.45
N VAL A 153 -5.41 -8.23 -1.27
CA VAL A 153 -4.23 -9.11 -1.10
C VAL A 153 -4.33 -10.34 -1.99
N SER A 154 -5.48 -11.02 -2.00
CA SER A 154 -5.69 -12.21 -2.82
C SER A 154 -5.53 -11.89 -4.31
N LYS A 155 -6.27 -10.91 -4.82
CA LYS A 155 -6.24 -10.50 -6.24
C LYS A 155 -4.85 -10.05 -6.68
N LEU A 156 -4.17 -9.24 -5.85
CA LEU A 156 -2.83 -8.75 -6.18
C LEU A 156 -1.76 -9.85 -6.11
N THR A 157 -1.88 -10.84 -5.23
CA THR A 157 -0.96 -11.99 -5.20
C THR A 157 -1.02 -12.79 -6.49
N HIS A 158 -2.23 -13.09 -6.99
CA HIS A 158 -2.41 -13.78 -8.27
C HIS A 158 -1.94 -12.92 -9.46
N LEU A 159 -2.25 -11.61 -9.45
CA LEU A 159 -1.79 -10.67 -10.48
C LEU A 159 -0.25 -10.61 -10.53
N MET A 160 0.41 -10.49 -9.37
CA MET A 160 1.88 -10.49 -9.33
C MET A 160 2.49 -11.79 -9.84
N ALA A 161 1.85 -12.95 -9.58
CA ALA A 161 2.34 -14.24 -10.04
C ALA A 161 2.26 -14.40 -11.56
N SER A 162 1.22 -13.85 -12.20
CA SER A 162 1.01 -13.91 -13.65
C SER A 162 1.85 -12.90 -14.44
N GLU A 163 2.24 -11.78 -13.81
CA GLU A 163 2.94 -10.69 -14.44
C GLU A 163 4.46 -10.79 -14.28
N TYR A 164 5.22 -10.60 -15.37
CA TYR A 164 6.68 -10.57 -15.29
C TYR A 164 7.20 -9.23 -14.72
N GLY A 165 8.24 -9.31 -13.91
CA GLY A 165 9.02 -8.18 -13.42
C GLY A 165 8.93 -8.00 -11.91
N PRO A 166 9.61 -6.97 -11.37
CA PRO A 166 9.71 -6.76 -9.93
C PRO A 166 8.47 -6.05 -9.38
N PHE A 167 7.99 -6.57 -8.25
CA PHE A 167 6.90 -6.00 -7.48
C PHE A 167 7.29 -5.84 -6.02
N TYR A 168 6.74 -4.83 -5.40
CA TYR A 168 6.71 -4.65 -3.95
C TYR A 168 5.26 -4.56 -3.50
N MET A 169 4.85 -5.39 -2.55
CA MET A 169 3.54 -5.32 -1.90
C MET A 169 3.71 -5.21 -0.39
N ARG A 170 3.03 -4.24 0.22
CA ARG A 170 3.09 -3.98 1.67
C ARG A 170 1.76 -4.22 2.33
N MET A 171 1.69 -5.18 3.23
CA MET A 171 0.52 -5.48 4.06
C MET A 171 0.65 -4.88 5.46
N ALA A 172 -0.48 -4.52 6.07
CA ALA A 172 -0.56 -4.22 7.49
C ALA A 172 -0.34 -5.49 8.35
N ARG A 173 0.09 -5.30 9.60
CA ARG A 173 0.10 -6.36 10.61
C ARG A 173 -1.27 -6.51 11.27
N SER A 174 -1.92 -5.41 11.55
CA SER A 174 -3.24 -5.38 12.18
C SER A 174 -4.30 -6.03 11.29
N LYS A 175 -5.30 -6.64 11.92
CA LYS A 175 -6.51 -7.06 11.20
C LYS A 175 -7.23 -5.85 10.63
N THR A 176 -7.84 -6.00 9.47
CA THR A 176 -8.56 -4.96 8.76
C THR A 176 -9.96 -5.43 8.37
N PRO A 177 -10.96 -4.56 8.32
CA PRO A 177 -12.24 -4.90 7.73
C PRO A 177 -12.12 -5.01 6.21
N VAL A 178 -12.98 -5.83 5.61
CA VAL A 178 -13.10 -5.92 4.15
C VAL A 178 -13.83 -4.69 3.63
N VAL A 179 -13.28 -4.04 2.60
CA VAL A 179 -13.86 -2.85 1.94
C VAL A 179 -14.23 -3.11 0.47
N HIS A 180 -13.59 -4.10 -0.17
CA HIS A 180 -13.87 -4.47 -1.55
C HIS A 180 -14.83 -5.66 -1.66
N SER A 181 -15.52 -5.77 -2.80
CA SER A 181 -16.29 -6.97 -3.13
C SER A 181 -15.42 -8.01 -3.81
N GLU A 182 -15.83 -9.28 -3.76
CA GLU A 182 -15.15 -10.38 -4.46
C GLU A 182 -15.08 -10.17 -5.99
N SER A 183 -16.04 -9.43 -6.56
CA SER A 183 -16.08 -9.09 -7.98
C SER A 183 -15.17 -7.93 -8.36
N GLN A 184 -14.55 -7.23 -7.38
CA GLN A 184 -13.68 -6.11 -7.67
C GLN A 184 -12.45 -6.54 -8.48
N GLU A 185 -12.23 -5.87 -9.61
CA GLU A 185 -11.02 -6.03 -10.42
C GLU A 185 -9.89 -5.13 -9.91
N PHE A 186 -8.67 -5.67 -9.92
CA PHE A 186 -7.43 -4.96 -9.63
C PHE A 186 -6.52 -4.99 -10.86
N LYS A 187 -6.12 -3.80 -11.34
CA LYS A 187 -5.26 -3.65 -12.53
C LYS A 187 -4.05 -2.78 -12.20
N ILE A 188 -2.89 -3.14 -12.73
CA ILE A 188 -1.65 -2.37 -12.56
C ILE A 188 -1.87 -0.93 -13.05
N GLY A 189 -1.52 0.05 -12.24
CA GLY A 189 -1.64 1.46 -12.59
C GLY A 189 -3.07 2.01 -12.57
N LYS A 190 -4.01 1.30 -11.96
CA LYS A 190 -5.38 1.77 -11.76
C LYS A 190 -5.69 1.93 -10.27
N GLY A 191 -6.44 2.99 -9.95
CA GLY A 191 -7.08 3.19 -8.67
C GLY A 191 -8.54 2.73 -8.71
N ILE A 192 -9.19 2.67 -7.55
CA ILE A 192 -10.58 2.25 -7.43
C ILE A 192 -11.38 3.36 -6.75
N THR A 193 -12.50 3.76 -7.36
CA THR A 193 -13.50 4.60 -6.67
C THR A 193 -14.35 3.70 -5.77
N VAL A 194 -14.07 3.70 -4.46
CA VAL A 194 -14.82 2.91 -3.47
C VAL A 194 -16.09 3.64 -2.99
N ARG A 195 -16.15 4.96 -3.15
CA ARG A 195 -17.34 5.79 -2.95
C ARG A 195 -17.26 6.97 -3.90
N ASP A 196 -18.34 7.27 -4.60
CA ASP A 196 -18.41 8.48 -5.44
C ASP A 196 -18.87 9.71 -4.64
N GLY A 197 -18.53 10.91 -5.15
CA GLY A 197 -18.85 12.18 -4.53
C GLY A 197 -18.36 13.37 -5.38
N SER A 198 -18.89 14.56 -5.11
CA SER A 198 -18.71 15.74 -5.96
C SER A 198 -18.08 16.95 -5.27
N ASP A 199 -18.04 16.99 -3.94
CA ASP A 199 -17.60 18.18 -3.20
C ASP A 199 -16.09 18.19 -2.86
N CYS A 200 -15.55 17.03 -2.53
CA CYS A 200 -14.14 16.81 -2.21
C CYS A 200 -13.74 15.35 -2.48
N THR A 201 -12.44 15.07 -2.52
CA THR A 201 -11.91 13.70 -2.64
C THR A 201 -11.01 13.37 -1.46
N ILE A 202 -11.12 12.14 -0.93
CA ILE A 202 -10.12 11.52 -0.05
C ILE A 202 -9.47 10.38 -0.83
N ALA A 203 -8.17 10.49 -1.13
CA ALA A 203 -7.36 9.44 -1.72
C ALA A 203 -6.59 8.71 -0.62
N ALA A 204 -6.78 7.40 -0.50
CA ALA A 204 -6.26 6.59 0.58
C ALA A 204 -5.55 5.34 0.04
N CYS A 205 -4.72 4.69 0.84
CA CYS A 205 -4.18 3.36 0.55
C CYS A 205 -4.06 2.53 1.82
N GLY A 206 -4.05 1.20 1.67
CA GLY A 206 -3.95 0.31 2.82
C GLY A 206 -5.12 0.48 3.79
N ILE A 207 -4.85 0.31 5.08
CA ILE A 207 -5.91 0.37 6.11
C ILE A 207 -6.63 1.72 6.17
N THR A 208 -6.02 2.80 5.68
CA THR A 208 -6.63 4.13 5.72
C THR A 208 -7.82 4.28 4.75
N VAL A 209 -8.02 3.34 3.82
CA VAL A 209 -9.20 3.34 2.93
C VAL A 209 -10.50 3.19 3.73
N ARG A 210 -10.53 2.29 4.71
CA ARG A 210 -11.70 2.16 5.60
C ARG A 210 -11.96 3.44 6.39
N MET A 211 -10.90 4.04 6.94
CA MET A 211 -11.00 5.29 7.69
C MET A 211 -11.49 6.45 6.80
N ALA A 212 -11.10 6.46 5.51
CA ALA A 212 -11.60 7.44 4.54
C ALA A 212 -13.09 7.26 4.23
N LEU A 213 -13.59 6.03 4.19
CA LEU A 213 -15.04 5.75 4.07
C LEU A 213 -15.81 6.27 5.28
N GLU A 214 -15.32 6.06 6.49
CA GLU A 214 -15.90 6.60 7.72
C GLU A 214 -15.90 8.15 7.73
N ALA A 215 -14.79 8.76 7.28
CA ALA A 215 -14.72 10.21 7.12
C ALA A 215 -15.75 10.73 6.11
N ALA A 216 -15.98 10.01 5.01
CA ALA A 216 -16.99 10.36 4.03
C ALA A 216 -18.43 10.22 4.58
N GLU A 217 -18.68 9.26 5.47
CA GLU A 217 -19.95 9.14 6.19
C GLU A 217 -20.18 10.34 7.13
N MET A 218 -19.13 10.77 7.88
CA MET A 218 -19.20 11.97 8.71
C MET A 218 -19.49 13.23 7.87
N LEU A 219 -18.82 13.37 6.73
CA LEU A 219 -19.04 14.49 5.81
C LEU A 219 -20.45 14.51 5.24
N GLN A 220 -21.03 13.34 4.95
CA GLN A 220 -22.40 13.21 4.46
C GLN A 220 -23.44 13.73 5.46
N GLN A 221 -23.20 13.57 6.78
CA GLN A 221 -24.07 14.13 7.82
C GLN A 221 -24.09 15.66 7.80
N ASP A 222 -23.02 16.28 7.30
CA ASP A 222 -22.92 17.73 7.10
C ASP A 222 -23.33 18.19 5.68
N GLY A 223 -23.96 17.29 4.89
CA GLY A 223 -24.39 17.58 3.53
C GLY A 223 -23.24 17.69 2.50
N ILE A 224 -22.06 17.14 2.80
CA ILE A 224 -20.89 17.16 1.92
C ILE A 224 -20.71 15.81 1.25
N SER A 225 -20.77 15.78 -0.08
CA SER A 225 -20.59 14.58 -0.91
C SER A 225 -19.10 14.33 -1.17
N CYS A 226 -18.53 13.37 -0.45
CA CYS A 226 -17.09 13.06 -0.53
C CYS A 226 -16.83 11.81 -1.36
N ARG A 227 -15.97 11.94 -2.38
CA ARG A 227 -15.41 10.81 -3.13
C ARG A 227 -14.28 10.15 -2.33
N VAL A 228 -14.24 8.81 -2.33
CA VAL A 228 -13.12 8.04 -1.75
C VAL A 228 -12.49 7.18 -2.82
N LEU A 229 -11.18 7.33 -2.97
CA LEU A 229 -10.36 6.56 -3.89
C LEU A 229 -9.43 5.63 -3.10
N ASP A 230 -9.40 4.34 -3.47
CA ASP A 230 -8.31 3.44 -3.09
C ASP A 230 -7.19 3.52 -4.13
N ILE A 231 -6.08 4.11 -3.77
CA ILE A 231 -4.86 4.20 -4.58
C ILE A 231 -3.93 3.05 -4.17
N PHE A 232 -4.38 1.81 -4.36
CA PHE A 232 -3.59 0.62 -4.03
C PHE A 232 -2.34 0.47 -4.92
N SER A 233 -2.39 0.94 -6.18
CA SER A 233 -1.26 1.00 -7.10
C SER A 233 -0.56 2.35 -6.97
N ILE A 234 0.54 2.37 -6.21
CA ILE A 234 1.30 3.60 -5.97
C ILE A 234 2.26 3.87 -7.13
N LYS A 235 2.76 2.78 -7.74
CA LYS A 235 3.63 2.85 -8.93
C LYS A 235 3.36 1.65 -9.85
N PRO A 236 2.96 1.89 -11.11
CA PRO A 236 2.53 3.19 -11.61
C PRO A 236 1.27 3.69 -10.91
N ILE A 237 1.11 5.01 -10.81
CA ILE A 237 -0.10 5.62 -10.26
C ILE A 237 -1.14 5.84 -11.35
N ASP A 238 -2.42 5.86 -11.00
CA ASP A 238 -3.52 6.17 -11.93
C ASP A 238 -3.70 7.69 -12.08
N ASN A 239 -3.00 8.27 -13.06
CA ASN A 239 -3.12 9.70 -13.36
C ASN A 239 -4.53 10.10 -13.82
N GLU A 240 -5.25 9.20 -14.52
CA GLU A 240 -6.58 9.50 -15.07
C GLU A 240 -7.62 9.67 -13.95
N ILE A 241 -7.64 8.74 -12.95
CA ILE A 241 -8.58 8.83 -11.83
C ILE A 241 -8.30 10.06 -10.96
N LEU A 242 -7.01 10.41 -10.80
CA LEU A 242 -6.60 11.56 -10.00
C LEU A 242 -6.93 12.88 -10.71
N GLU A 243 -6.67 12.98 -12.00
CA GLU A 243 -7.06 14.16 -12.80
C GLU A 243 -8.58 14.34 -12.81
N LYS A 244 -9.34 13.25 -13.02
CA LYS A 244 -10.80 13.27 -12.94
C LYS A 244 -11.28 13.75 -11.58
N ALA A 245 -10.72 13.21 -10.50
CA ALA A 245 -11.07 13.63 -9.15
C ALA A 245 -10.76 15.11 -8.91
N ALA A 246 -9.58 15.59 -9.36
CA ALA A 246 -9.19 16.99 -9.24
C ALA A 246 -10.15 17.93 -9.97
N ARG A 247 -10.53 17.60 -11.22
CA ARG A 247 -11.46 18.38 -12.02
C ARG A 247 -12.87 18.43 -11.43
N GLU A 248 -13.38 17.29 -10.99
CA GLU A 248 -14.77 17.16 -10.55
C GLU A 248 -14.97 17.66 -9.11
N THR A 249 -14.02 17.40 -8.20
CA THR A 249 -14.18 17.76 -6.78
C THR A 249 -13.37 18.97 -6.33
N GLY A 250 -12.32 19.36 -7.06
CA GLY A 250 -11.55 20.59 -6.88
C GLY A 250 -10.68 20.66 -5.63
N CYS A 251 -10.60 19.60 -4.82
CA CYS A 251 -9.64 19.48 -3.71
C CYS A 251 -9.48 18.00 -3.30
N ILE A 252 -8.28 17.64 -2.81
CA ILE A 252 -7.94 16.27 -2.45
C ILE A 252 -7.28 16.22 -1.07
N VAL A 253 -7.77 15.35 -0.19
CA VAL A 253 -7.06 14.93 1.02
C VAL A 253 -6.41 13.58 0.71
N THR A 254 -5.13 13.39 1.02
CA THR A 254 -4.50 12.07 0.95
C THR A 254 -4.27 11.50 2.33
N THR A 255 -4.35 10.18 2.47
CA THR A 255 -4.12 9.51 3.76
C THR A 255 -3.41 8.18 3.61
N GLU A 256 -2.38 7.96 4.42
CA GLU A 256 -1.52 6.78 4.40
C GLU A 256 -0.84 6.55 5.75
N GLU A 257 -0.51 5.30 6.08
CA GLU A 257 0.37 4.98 7.20
C GLU A 257 1.85 5.04 6.75
N HIS A 258 2.31 6.21 6.40
CA HIS A 258 3.67 6.46 5.92
C HIS A 258 4.04 7.90 6.28
N ASN A 259 5.32 8.22 6.29
CA ASN A 259 5.76 9.61 6.37
C ASN A 259 5.12 10.41 5.23
N ILE A 260 4.72 11.65 5.48
CA ILE A 260 4.15 12.54 4.45
C ILE A 260 5.13 12.83 3.30
N PHE A 261 6.43 12.52 3.48
CA PHE A 261 7.46 12.72 2.44
C PHE A 261 7.63 11.45 1.59
N GLY A 262 7.48 11.60 0.27
CA GLY A 262 7.79 10.57 -0.71
C GLY A 262 6.78 9.42 -0.83
N GLY A 263 5.75 9.34 0.03
CA GLY A 263 4.73 8.29 0.02
C GLY A 263 3.67 8.45 -1.08
N MET A 264 2.50 7.85 -0.86
CA MET A 264 1.34 7.91 -1.76
C MET A 264 0.84 9.35 -1.93
N GLY A 265 0.75 10.11 -0.84
CA GLY A 265 0.32 11.51 -0.89
C GLY A 265 1.25 12.40 -1.72
N SER A 266 2.56 12.10 -1.74
CA SER A 266 3.50 12.78 -2.65
C SER A 266 3.26 12.37 -4.11
N ALA A 267 3.01 11.08 -4.39
CA ALA A 267 2.69 10.62 -5.73
C ALA A 267 1.41 11.26 -6.29
N VAL A 268 0.38 11.39 -5.45
CA VAL A 268 -0.85 12.11 -5.81
C VAL A 268 -0.56 13.58 -6.10
N ALA A 269 0.25 14.25 -5.27
CA ALA A 269 0.62 15.65 -5.47
C ALA A 269 1.41 15.85 -6.78
N GLU A 270 2.38 15.00 -7.08
CA GLU A 270 3.13 14.99 -8.33
C GLU A 270 2.18 14.88 -9.54
N SER A 271 1.32 13.85 -9.56
CA SER A 271 0.36 13.60 -10.64
C SER A 271 -0.60 14.78 -10.85
N VAL A 272 -1.18 15.30 -9.79
CA VAL A 272 -2.19 16.37 -9.84
C VAL A 272 -1.54 17.71 -10.22
N SER A 273 -0.31 18.00 -9.77
CA SER A 273 0.40 19.22 -10.13
C SER A 273 0.74 19.29 -11.62
N GLU A 274 0.99 18.14 -12.25
CA GLU A 274 1.34 18.04 -13.68
C GLU A 274 0.11 17.98 -14.60
N SER A 275 -1.07 17.58 -14.08
CA SER A 275 -2.30 17.42 -14.87
C SER A 275 -3.33 18.52 -14.62
N TYR A 276 -3.91 18.59 -13.43
CA TYR A 276 -4.92 19.58 -13.03
C TYR A 276 -4.71 20.03 -11.59
N PRO A 277 -3.95 21.09 -11.34
CA PRO A 277 -3.58 21.53 -9.99
C PRO A 277 -4.78 21.96 -9.14
N VAL A 278 -4.94 21.32 -7.99
CA VAL A 278 -5.93 21.67 -6.96
C VAL A 278 -5.27 21.66 -5.58
N PRO A 279 -5.88 22.30 -4.57
CA PRO A 279 -5.40 22.21 -3.19
C PRO A 279 -5.35 20.75 -2.70
N ILE A 280 -4.21 20.35 -2.14
CA ILE A 280 -4.00 19.02 -1.55
C ILE A 280 -3.59 19.16 -0.08
N LYS A 281 -4.18 18.33 0.79
CA LYS A 281 -3.74 18.12 2.16
C LYS A 281 -3.31 16.68 2.36
N ARG A 282 -2.05 16.48 2.78
CA ARG A 282 -1.50 15.15 3.06
C ARG A 282 -1.63 14.82 4.54
N ILE A 283 -2.18 13.64 4.86
CA ILE A 283 -2.29 13.07 6.19
C ILE A 283 -1.44 11.79 6.21
N GLY A 284 -0.54 11.70 7.19
CA GLY A 284 0.40 10.61 7.41
C GLY A 284 1.26 10.93 8.61
N ALA A 285 2.30 10.16 8.88
CA ALA A 285 3.29 10.48 9.90
C ALA A 285 3.95 11.82 9.58
N GLN A 286 3.95 12.74 10.57
CA GLN A 286 4.39 14.12 10.41
C GLN A 286 5.88 14.26 10.76
N ASP A 287 6.74 13.51 10.03
CA ASP A 287 8.19 13.48 10.27
C ASP A 287 8.56 13.05 11.71
N MET A 288 7.84 12.07 12.21
CA MET A 288 8.01 11.50 13.54
C MET A 288 8.00 9.99 13.46
N PHE A 289 8.88 9.34 14.23
CA PHE A 289 8.80 7.89 14.44
C PHE A 289 7.58 7.51 15.26
N GLY A 290 7.10 6.29 15.05
CA GLY A 290 6.08 5.70 15.91
C GLY A 290 6.69 5.16 17.22
N GLU A 291 5.83 4.55 18.02
CA GLU A 291 6.18 3.99 19.34
C GLU A 291 5.45 2.66 19.57
N SER A 292 5.86 1.91 20.58
CA SER A 292 5.15 0.70 20.99
C SER A 292 3.75 1.04 21.49
N ALA A 293 2.78 0.25 21.06
CA ALA A 293 1.40 0.33 21.52
C ALA A 293 0.81 -1.08 21.63
N ARG A 294 -0.03 -1.36 22.63
CA ARG A 294 -0.81 -2.59 22.63
C ARG A 294 -1.77 -2.58 21.41
N ASP A 295 -2.17 -3.72 20.91
CA ASP A 295 -3.07 -3.79 19.74
C ASP A 295 -4.34 -2.94 19.94
N ALA A 296 -4.89 -2.88 21.14
CA ALA A 296 -6.04 -2.03 21.47
C ALA A 296 -5.73 -0.52 21.49
N GLU A 297 -4.47 -0.13 21.55
CA GLU A 297 -4.01 1.26 21.61
C GLU A 297 -3.56 1.79 20.25
N ILE A 298 -3.52 0.94 19.21
CA ILE A 298 -3.17 1.36 17.85
C ILE A 298 -3.99 2.56 17.38
N PRO A 299 -5.32 2.67 17.62
CA PRO A 299 -6.09 3.85 17.25
C PRO A 299 -5.56 5.15 17.89
N LEU A 300 -5.12 5.10 19.15
CA LEU A 300 -4.53 6.27 19.85
C LEU A 300 -3.17 6.65 19.24
N LEU A 301 -2.37 5.67 18.83
CA LEU A 301 -1.12 5.93 18.12
C LEU A 301 -1.37 6.61 16.78
N LEU A 302 -2.33 6.13 16.00
CA LEU A 302 -2.70 6.75 14.73
C LEU A 302 -3.25 8.17 14.93
N GLU A 303 -4.04 8.40 15.99
CA GLU A 303 -4.55 9.73 16.37
C GLU A 303 -3.40 10.71 16.68
N LYS A 304 -2.38 10.28 17.41
CA LYS A 304 -1.17 11.06 17.70
C LYS A 304 -0.49 11.57 16.42
N HIS A 305 -0.54 10.78 15.35
CA HIS A 305 -0.04 11.16 14.02
C HIS A 305 -1.10 11.86 13.14
N GLY A 306 -2.29 12.10 13.66
CA GLY A 306 -3.39 12.74 12.94
C GLY A 306 -4.05 11.84 11.88
N ILE A 307 -3.79 10.53 11.89
CA ILE A 307 -4.36 9.56 10.96
C ILE A 307 -5.68 9.06 11.57
N THR A 308 -6.73 9.87 11.44
CA THR A 308 -8.07 9.54 11.95
C THR A 308 -9.15 9.95 10.95
N SER A 309 -10.27 9.22 10.94
CA SER A 309 -11.45 9.56 10.12
C SER A 309 -11.95 10.98 10.42
N PHE A 310 -11.92 11.39 11.69
CA PHE A 310 -12.29 12.74 12.10
C PHE A 310 -11.39 13.82 11.48
N ASN A 311 -10.06 13.64 11.54
CA ASN A 311 -9.13 14.62 10.96
C ASN A 311 -9.23 14.64 9.43
N MET A 312 -9.45 13.49 8.77
CA MET A 312 -9.70 13.43 7.33
C MET A 312 -10.92 14.26 6.94
N ALA A 313 -12.05 14.09 7.66
CA ALA A 313 -13.25 14.86 7.45
C ALA A 313 -13.02 16.36 7.71
N LYS A 314 -12.34 16.72 8.79
CA LYS A 314 -11.97 18.11 9.12
C LYS A 314 -11.15 18.74 8.00
N GLN A 315 -10.09 18.10 7.54
CA GLN A 315 -9.22 18.62 6.49
C GLN A 315 -9.94 18.75 5.14
N ALA A 316 -10.86 17.83 4.82
CA ALA A 316 -11.69 17.92 3.63
C ALA A 316 -12.62 19.15 3.67
N LYS A 317 -13.26 19.42 4.82
CA LYS A 317 -14.07 20.63 5.01
C LYS A 317 -13.25 21.91 4.85
N GLU A 318 -12.07 21.97 5.45
CA GLU A 318 -11.17 23.12 5.38
C GLU A 318 -10.70 23.40 3.94
N LEU A 319 -10.34 22.36 3.17
CA LEU A 319 -9.94 22.53 1.78
C LEU A 319 -11.12 22.98 0.89
N ARG A 320 -12.30 22.36 1.09
CA ARG A 320 -13.49 22.73 0.35
C ARG A 320 -13.88 24.21 0.56
N SER A 321 -13.79 24.71 1.80
CA SER A 321 -14.10 26.11 2.10
C SER A 321 -13.14 27.06 1.38
N LYS A 322 -11.85 26.77 1.30
CA LYS A 322 -10.86 27.56 0.55
C LYS A 322 -11.13 27.61 -0.95
N LYS A 323 -11.71 26.55 -1.53
CA LYS A 323 -12.14 26.51 -2.94
C LYS A 323 -13.27 27.51 -3.19
N ILE A 324 -14.26 27.58 -2.30
CA ILE A 324 -15.40 28.48 -2.44
C ILE A 324 -14.95 29.94 -2.40
N TRP A 325 -14.04 30.30 -1.51
CA TRP A 325 -13.48 31.69 -1.44
C TRP A 325 -12.74 32.13 -2.69
N LYS A 326 -11.97 31.25 -3.35
CA LYS A 326 -11.32 31.56 -4.63
C LYS A 326 -12.33 31.85 -5.74
N PHE A 327 -13.44 31.14 -5.80
CA PHE A 327 -14.51 31.37 -6.78
C PHE A 327 -15.19 32.72 -6.58
N PHE A 328 -15.45 33.13 -5.32
CA PHE A 328 -16.01 34.45 -5.01
C PHE A 328 -15.05 35.60 -5.34
N LEU A 329 -13.74 35.43 -5.10
CA LEU A 329 -12.76 36.48 -5.45
C LEU A 329 -12.67 36.70 -6.99
N ILE A 330 -12.78 35.64 -7.79
CA ILE A 330 -12.73 35.72 -9.26
C ILE A 330 -14.01 36.37 -9.83
N LEU A 331 -15.15 36.23 -9.15
CA LEU A 331 -16.40 36.87 -9.55
C LEU A 331 -16.52 38.34 -9.13
N LEU A 332 -15.61 38.83 -8.27
CA LEU A 332 -15.57 40.22 -7.77
C LEU A 332 -14.53 41.10 -8.48
N ILE A 333 -13.75 40.54 -9.41
CA ILE A 333 -12.80 41.22 -10.31
C ILE A 333 -13.39 41.22 -11.74
#